data_52b739fae6b8cc2aed91a8e3f1eb41dc
#
_entry.id   52b739fae6b8cc2aed91a8e3f1eb41dc
#
_cell.length_a   1.000
_cell.length_b   1.000
_cell.length_c   1.000
_cell.angle_alpha   90.00
_cell.angle_beta   90.00
_cell.angle_gamma   90.00
#
_symmetry.space_group_name_H-M   'P 1'
#
loop_
_entity.id
_entity.type
_entity.pdbx_description
1 polymer ?
#
loop_
_entity_poly.entity_id
_entity_poly.type
_entity_poly.pdbx_seq_one_letter_code
_entity_poly.pdbx_strand_id
1 'polypeptide(L)'
;DTIPASYLQTHNNAHVAIDLSAASNLTRIQRPWLVTSCEWNDKLIRSAIVWLCQLTGKPILKLTNKDYNENGLSELLALFGSAYNVNIKIFNDLQHTITGWPGGKPKADDTYRPERAKPYPKRVVVFSPHPDDDVISMGGTIRRLVEQKHEVHVAYQTSGNIAVGDEEVVRFMHFINGFNQIFINSEDQVISEKYAEIRKFLKDKKDGDMDTRDILTIKGLIRRGEARTACTYNNIPLE
;
A
#
# COMPACT_ATOMS: atom_id res chain seq x y z
N ASP A 1 40.58 -17.74 8.26
CA ASP A 1 39.88 -17.50 6.98
C ASP A 1 39.94 -18.75 6.14
N THR A 2 38.74 -19.25 5.75
CA THR A 2 38.60 -20.52 5.02
C THR A 2 38.40 -20.33 3.51
N ILE A 3 38.33 -19.08 3.04
CA ILE A 3 38.11 -18.77 1.63
C ILE A 3 39.43 -18.45 0.94
N PRO A 4 39.90 -19.27 -0.02
CA PRO A 4 41.17 -19.09 -0.67
C PRO A 4 41.38 -17.70 -1.31
N ALA A 5 40.28 -17.10 -1.83
CA ALA A 5 40.34 -15.77 -2.43
C ALA A 5 40.73 -14.65 -1.42
N SER A 6 40.61 -14.88 -0.11
CA SER A 6 41.00 -13.90 0.91
C SER A 6 42.51 -13.67 0.95
N TYR A 7 43.35 -14.62 0.46
CA TYR A 7 44.79 -14.46 0.37
C TYR A 7 45.22 -13.35 -0.62
N LEU A 8 44.34 -12.99 -1.56
CA LEU A 8 44.59 -11.86 -2.46
C LEU A 8 44.73 -10.52 -1.72
N GLN A 9 44.15 -10.40 -0.53
CA GLN A 9 44.23 -9.19 0.30
C GLN A 9 45.66 -8.91 0.79
N THR A 10 46.49 -9.96 0.90
CA THR A 10 47.89 -9.87 1.37
C THR A 10 48.89 -9.86 0.21
N HIS A 11 48.42 -9.95 -1.01
CA HIS A 11 49.29 -9.95 -2.20
C HIS A 11 49.75 -8.54 -2.55
N ASN A 12 51.07 -8.33 -2.68
CA ASN A 12 51.69 -7.00 -2.87
C ASN A 12 51.32 -6.30 -4.18
N ASN A 13 50.80 -7.02 -5.18
CA ASN A 13 50.49 -6.48 -6.50
C ASN A 13 49.20 -7.15 -7.06
N ALA A 14 48.12 -7.08 -6.31
CA ALA A 14 46.82 -7.56 -6.76
C ALA A 14 45.99 -6.43 -7.38
N HIS A 15 45.51 -6.65 -8.59
CA HIS A 15 44.58 -5.76 -9.28
C HIS A 15 43.24 -6.48 -9.45
N VAL A 16 42.14 -5.81 -9.06
CA VAL A 16 40.80 -6.35 -9.17
C VAL A 16 40.00 -5.46 -10.13
N ALA A 17 39.51 -6.05 -11.21
CA ALA A 17 38.58 -5.41 -12.13
C ALA A 17 37.17 -6.00 -11.89
N ILE A 18 36.23 -5.17 -11.49
CA ILE A 18 34.84 -5.56 -11.21
C ILE A 18 33.86 -4.55 -11.82
N ASP A 19 32.72 -5.00 -12.26
CA ASP A 19 31.64 -4.12 -12.67
C ASP A 19 30.84 -3.57 -11.45
N LEU A 20 29.94 -2.61 -11.70
CA LEU A 20 29.13 -1.99 -10.64
C LEU A 20 28.22 -2.98 -9.91
N SER A 21 27.75 -4.01 -10.61
CA SER A 21 26.89 -5.02 -10.01
C SER A 21 27.66 -5.88 -9.02
N ALA A 22 28.86 -6.35 -9.40
CA ALA A 22 29.75 -7.09 -8.53
C ALA A 22 30.27 -6.23 -7.36
N ALA A 23 30.45 -4.91 -7.58
CA ALA A 23 30.88 -3.96 -6.56
C ALA A 23 29.76 -3.52 -5.60
N SER A 24 28.50 -3.90 -5.85
CA SER A 24 27.31 -3.37 -5.16
C SER A 24 27.38 -3.47 -3.63
N ASN A 25 28.07 -4.47 -3.09
CA ASN A 25 28.22 -4.69 -1.64
C ASN A 25 29.45 -3.99 -1.02
N LEU A 26 30.28 -3.33 -1.82
CA LEU A 26 31.42 -2.60 -1.27
C LEU A 26 30.97 -1.37 -0.49
N THR A 27 31.63 -1.10 0.65
CA THR A 27 31.34 0.07 1.50
C THR A 27 31.38 1.37 0.71
N ARG A 28 32.35 1.50 -0.21
CA ARG A 28 32.49 2.67 -1.08
C ARG A 28 31.28 2.92 -1.98
N ILE A 29 30.54 1.88 -2.34
CA ILE A 29 29.32 1.98 -3.16
C ILE A 29 28.08 2.18 -2.29
N GLN A 30 27.96 1.39 -1.22
CA GLN A 30 26.76 1.46 -0.35
C GLN A 30 26.76 2.64 0.61
N ARG A 31 27.96 3.00 1.14
CA ARG A 31 28.12 3.99 2.21
C ARG A 31 29.38 4.83 1.95
N PRO A 32 29.44 5.55 0.83
CA PRO A 32 30.63 6.27 0.42
C PRO A 32 31.13 7.26 1.47
N TRP A 33 30.25 7.86 2.25
CA TRP A 33 30.59 8.79 3.33
C TRP A 33 31.47 8.22 4.45
N LEU A 34 31.58 6.89 4.56
CA LEU A 34 32.47 6.24 5.53
C LEU A 34 33.92 6.13 5.06
N VAL A 35 34.18 6.33 3.77
CA VAL A 35 35.51 6.06 3.17
C VAL A 35 36.04 7.21 2.32
N THR A 36 35.21 8.18 1.97
CA THR A 36 35.62 9.34 1.14
C THR A 36 34.62 10.50 1.34
N SER A 37 35.05 11.72 0.98
CA SER A 37 34.14 12.84 0.81
C SER A 37 33.11 12.54 -0.27
N CYS A 38 31.89 13.01 -0.07
CA CYS A 38 30.75 12.75 -0.93
C CYS A 38 30.19 14.03 -1.53
N GLU A 39 29.72 13.96 -2.75
CA GLU A 39 28.81 14.95 -3.30
C GLU A 39 27.39 14.62 -2.83
N TRP A 40 26.92 15.39 -1.84
CA TRP A 40 25.65 15.13 -1.17
C TRP A 40 24.46 15.55 -2.04
N ASN A 41 23.68 14.57 -2.49
CA ASN A 41 22.37 14.75 -3.11
C ASN A 41 21.27 14.15 -2.24
N ASP A 42 20.01 14.48 -2.52
CA ASP A 42 18.86 14.05 -1.71
C ASP A 42 18.78 12.53 -1.53
N LYS A 43 19.12 11.75 -2.55
CA LYS A 43 19.13 10.29 -2.48
C LYS A 43 20.20 9.78 -1.51
N LEU A 44 21.40 10.34 -1.57
CA LEU A 44 22.50 9.94 -0.71
C LEU A 44 22.26 10.35 0.75
N ILE A 45 21.76 11.56 0.97
CA ILE A 45 21.38 12.06 2.31
C ILE A 45 20.33 11.13 2.92
N ARG A 46 19.27 10.82 2.17
CA ARG A 46 18.21 9.90 2.64
C ARG A 46 18.79 8.52 3.01
N SER A 47 19.63 7.95 2.15
CA SER A 47 20.28 6.67 2.40
C SER A 47 21.15 6.69 3.67
N ALA A 48 21.93 7.75 3.86
CA ALA A 48 22.78 7.92 5.04
C ALA A 48 21.97 8.03 6.34
N ILE A 49 20.87 8.78 6.32
CA ILE A 49 20.02 8.96 7.52
C ILE A 49 19.23 7.71 7.87
N VAL A 50 18.70 7.01 6.88
CA VAL A 50 18.03 5.71 7.12
C VAL A 50 19.02 4.70 7.69
N TRP A 51 20.23 4.64 7.14
CA TRP A 51 21.30 3.80 7.68
C TRP A 51 21.66 4.20 9.12
N LEU A 52 21.80 5.49 9.43
CA LEU A 52 22.10 5.97 10.78
C LEU A 52 20.99 5.59 11.78
N CYS A 53 19.72 5.66 11.38
CA CYS A 53 18.60 5.19 12.18
C CYS A 53 18.71 3.70 12.51
N GLN A 54 19.03 2.88 11.52
CA GLN A 54 19.21 1.43 11.70
C GLN A 54 20.39 1.11 12.62
N LEU A 55 21.50 1.82 12.44
CA LEU A 55 22.70 1.63 13.24
C LEU A 55 22.51 2.00 14.70
N THR A 56 21.83 3.15 14.97
CA THR A 56 21.63 3.69 16.32
C THR A 56 20.38 3.17 17.02
N GLY A 57 19.47 2.52 16.28
CA GLY A 57 18.15 2.12 16.77
C GLY A 57 17.22 3.29 17.08
N LYS A 58 17.53 4.50 16.57
CA LYS A 58 16.77 5.72 16.84
C LYS A 58 15.88 6.10 15.65
N PRO A 59 14.66 6.57 15.87
CA PRO A 59 13.85 7.18 14.83
C PRO A 59 14.47 8.50 14.36
N ILE A 60 14.21 8.89 13.11
CA ILE A 60 14.82 10.05 12.45
C ILE A 60 14.79 11.31 13.31
N LEU A 61 13.62 11.68 13.83
CA LEU A 61 13.44 12.90 14.64
C LEU A 61 14.15 12.86 16.01
N LYS A 62 14.77 11.75 16.38
CA LYS A 62 15.52 11.57 17.64
C LYS A 62 17.03 11.48 17.43
N LEU A 63 17.50 11.55 16.20
CA LEU A 63 18.94 11.62 15.91
C LEU A 63 19.48 12.97 16.36
N THR A 64 20.68 12.94 16.96
CA THR A 64 21.35 14.11 17.54
C THR A 64 22.64 14.44 16.76
N ASN A 65 23.20 15.65 16.96
CA ASN A 65 24.49 16.02 16.39
C ASN A 65 25.59 15.02 16.77
N LYS A 66 25.53 14.44 17.96
CA LYS A 66 26.46 13.40 18.41
C LYS A 66 26.40 12.18 17.54
N ASP A 67 25.18 11.69 17.23
CA ASP A 67 24.99 10.51 16.37
C ASP A 67 25.61 10.71 14.99
N TYR A 68 25.48 11.91 14.41
CA TYR A 68 26.08 12.24 13.12
C TYR A 68 27.61 12.28 13.20
N ASN A 69 28.14 12.95 14.21
CA ASN A 69 29.62 13.12 14.36
C ASN A 69 30.32 11.78 14.59
N GLU A 70 29.74 10.91 15.41
CA GLU A 70 30.33 9.61 15.75
C GLU A 70 30.27 8.61 14.58
N ASN A 71 29.43 8.89 13.56
CA ASN A 71 29.20 7.97 12.44
C ASN A 71 29.55 8.55 11.06
N GLY A 72 30.49 9.49 11.01
CA GLY A 72 31.08 9.99 9.77
C GLY A 72 30.17 10.92 8.94
N LEU A 73 29.13 11.50 9.56
CA LEU A 73 28.16 12.39 8.92
C LEU A 73 28.29 13.86 9.34
N SER A 74 29.46 14.25 9.92
CA SER A 74 29.71 15.64 10.34
C SER A 74 29.59 16.65 9.20
N GLU A 75 29.87 16.26 7.98
CA GLU A 75 29.74 17.09 6.78
C GLU A 75 28.29 17.54 6.56
N LEU A 76 27.30 16.67 6.84
CA LEU A 76 25.88 17.05 6.79
C LEU A 76 25.52 18.11 7.84
N LEU A 77 26.14 18.06 9.02
CA LEU A 77 25.94 19.09 10.04
C LEU A 77 26.49 20.43 9.57
N ALA A 78 27.63 20.43 8.88
CA ALA A 78 28.20 21.64 8.31
C ALA A 78 27.32 22.24 7.22
N LEU A 79 26.76 21.39 6.34
CA LEU A 79 25.89 21.82 5.25
C LEU A 79 24.51 22.33 5.72
N PHE A 80 23.91 21.69 6.72
CA PHE A 80 22.55 21.97 7.16
C PHE A 80 22.47 22.69 8.52
N GLY A 81 23.59 22.93 9.17
CA GLY A 81 23.71 23.61 10.45
C GLY A 81 23.41 22.74 11.68
N SER A 82 22.59 21.71 11.58
CA SER A 82 22.27 20.80 12.70
C SER A 82 21.66 19.50 12.25
N ALA A 83 21.74 18.46 13.10
CA ALA A 83 20.99 17.22 12.92
C ALA A 83 19.49 17.47 12.83
N TYR A 84 18.95 18.41 13.62
CA TYR A 84 17.54 18.77 13.60
C TYR A 84 17.06 19.16 12.19
N ASN A 85 17.80 20.01 11.49
CA ASN A 85 17.43 20.47 10.15
C ASN A 85 17.45 19.33 9.13
N VAL A 86 18.48 18.46 9.19
CA VAL A 86 18.53 17.27 8.33
C VAL A 86 17.40 16.30 8.62
N ASN A 87 17.14 16.06 9.91
CA ASN A 87 16.07 15.17 10.36
C ASN A 87 14.71 15.62 9.84
N ILE A 88 14.38 16.93 9.97
CA ILE A 88 13.12 17.50 9.49
C ILE A 88 13.02 17.35 7.96
N LYS A 89 14.09 17.69 7.23
CA LYS A 89 14.10 17.54 5.78
C LYS A 89 13.80 16.09 5.36
N ILE A 90 14.52 15.12 5.92
CA ILE A 90 14.38 13.71 5.54
C ILE A 90 13.03 13.13 6.02
N PHE A 91 12.56 13.53 7.19
CA PHE A 91 11.24 13.13 7.68
C PHE A 91 10.13 13.59 6.71
N ASN A 92 10.18 14.84 6.26
CA ASN A 92 9.22 15.37 5.29
C ASN A 92 9.33 14.66 3.94
N ASP A 93 10.54 14.43 3.43
CA ASP A 93 10.76 13.68 2.19
C ASP A 93 10.16 12.27 2.26
N LEU A 94 10.33 11.59 3.39
CA LEU A 94 9.78 10.25 3.60
C LEU A 94 8.26 10.26 3.76
N GLN A 95 7.69 11.28 4.38
CA GLN A 95 6.23 11.45 4.41
C GLN A 95 5.62 11.61 3.01
N HIS A 96 6.37 12.16 2.06
CA HIS A 96 5.92 12.27 0.67
C HIS A 96 5.98 10.94 -0.09
N THR A 97 6.75 9.96 0.37
CA THR A 97 6.95 8.68 -0.31
C THR A 97 6.22 7.51 0.31
N ILE A 98 5.84 7.60 1.59
CA ILE A 98 5.16 6.55 2.34
C ILE A 98 3.82 7.04 2.89
N THR A 99 2.95 6.11 3.22
CA THR A 99 1.70 6.40 3.93
C THR A 99 2.05 6.91 5.33
N GLY A 100 1.90 8.18 5.54
CA GLY A 100 2.08 8.84 6.83
C GLY A 100 0.96 9.86 6.99
N TRP A 101 0.94 10.53 8.11
CA TRP A 101 0.05 11.65 8.35
C TRP A 101 0.52 12.87 7.55
N PRO A 102 0.00 13.16 6.36
CA PRO A 102 0.53 14.24 5.54
C PRO A 102 0.24 15.64 6.08
N GLY A 103 -0.50 15.78 7.15
CA GLY A 103 -0.85 17.06 7.76
C GLY A 103 -1.00 17.00 9.26
N GLY A 104 -0.47 15.95 9.88
CA GLY A 104 -0.58 15.77 11.32
C GLY A 104 -1.98 15.33 11.77
N LYS A 105 -2.13 15.17 13.06
CA LYS A 105 -3.41 14.79 13.68
C LYS A 105 -4.36 15.99 13.63
N PRO A 106 -5.61 15.80 13.16
CA PRO A 106 -6.60 16.89 13.20
C PRO A 106 -6.70 17.53 14.59
N LYS A 107 -6.71 18.87 14.64
CA LYS A 107 -6.78 19.66 15.86
C LYS A 107 -5.58 19.50 16.82
N ALA A 108 -4.45 18.96 16.38
CA ALA A 108 -3.23 18.95 17.16
C ALA A 108 -2.58 20.34 17.13
N ASP A 109 -1.95 20.72 18.25
CA ASP A 109 -1.07 21.88 18.27
C ASP A 109 0.23 21.55 17.54
N ASP A 110 0.40 22.12 16.36
CA ASP A 110 1.57 21.92 15.51
C ASP A 110 2.57 23.08 15.56
N THR A 111 2.40 24.03 16.49
CA THR A 111 3.24 25.24 16.60
C THR A 111 4.73 24.91 16.65
N TYR A 112 5.09 23.80 17.31
CA TYR A 112 6.48 23.32 17.41
C TYR A 112 6.74 22.05 16.61
N ARG A 113 5.96 21.83 15.53
CA ARG A 113 6.02 20.62 14.69
C ARG A 113 6.17 21.00 13.22
N PRO A 114 7.28 21.59 12.81
CA PRO A 114 7.48 22.04 11.42
C PRO A 114 7.41 20.88 10.39
N GLU A 115 7.67 19.66 10.83
CA GLU A 115 7.53 18.45 10.02
C GLU A 115 6.08 18.19 9.56
N ARG A 116 5.10 18.84 10.17
CA ARG A 116 3.67 18.69 9.84
C ARG A 116 3.10 19.83 9.00
N ALA A 117 3.90 20.84 8.70
CA ALA A 117 3.44 22.11 8.16
C ALA A 117 2.77 22.05 6.79
N LYS A 118 2.99 20.99 6.02
CA LYS A 118 2.47 20.85 4.65
C LYS A 118 1.88 19.47 4.43
N PRO A 119 0.55 19.32 4.39
CA PRO A 119 -0.08 18.09 3.97
C PRO A 119 0.31 17.77 2.52
N TYR A 120 0.62 16.51 2.28
CA TYR A 120 0.94 16.03 0.94
C TYR A 120 -0.01 14.88 0.58
N PRO A 121 -1.13 15.16 -0.09
CA PRO A 121 -2.06 14.15 -0.57
C PRO A 121 -1.36 13.18 -1.51
N LYS A 122 -1.59 11.89 -1.32
CA LYS A 122 -1.04 10.82 -2.14
C LYS A 122 -2.16 10.16 -2.94
N ARG A 123 -1.81 9.57 -4.08
CA ARG A 123 -2.66 8.61 -4.77
C ARG A 123 -2.28 7.21 -4.31
N VAL A 124 -3.27 6.49 -3.80
CA VAL A 124 -3.11 5.16 -3.20
C VAL A 124 -4.00 4.18 -3.93
N VAL A 125 -3.43 3.07 -4.35
CA VAL A 125 -4.19 1.93 -4.89
C VAL A 125 -4.09 0.78 -3.89
N VAL A 126 -5.25 0.30 -3.44
CA VAL A 126 -5.38 -0.89 -2.60
C VAL A 126 -5.77 -2.05 -3.51
N PHE A 127 -4.92 -3.04 -3.62
CA PHE A 127 -5.22 -4.26 -4.36
C PHE A 127 -5.95 -5.23 -3.44
N SER A 128 -7.19 -5.57 -3.79
CA SER A 128 -8.01 -6.54 -3.08
C SER A 128 -8.17 -7.80 -3.95
N PRO A 129 -7.78 -8.99 -3.48
CA PRO A 129 -7.97 -10.23 -4.24
C PRO A 129 -9.44 -10.47 -4.58
N HIS A 130 -10.34 -10.28 -3.61
CA HIS A 130 -11.78 -10.42 -3.77
C HIS A 130 -12.50 -9.20 -3.16
N PRO A 131 -13.74 -8.93 -3.57
CA PRO A 131 -14.61 -7.96 -2.88
C PRO A 131 -14.81 -8.38 -1.42
N ASP A 132 -14.35 -7.59 -0.45
CA ASP A 132 -14.36 -7.69 1.01
C ASP A 132 -12.96 -7.75 1.65
N ASP A 133 -11.97 -8.36 1.01
CA ASP A 133 -10.62 -8.48 1.57
C ASP A 133 -10.00 -7.11 1.93
N ASP A 134 -10.32 -6.07 1.17
CA ASP A 134 -9.90 -4.69 1.41
C ASP A 134 -10.42 -4.16 2.75
N VAL A 135 -11.71 -4.31 3.02
CA VAL A 135 -12.31 -3.80 4.26
C VAL A 135 -12.00 -4.70 5.46
N ILE A 136 -11.93 -6.01 5.28
CA ILE A 136 -11.57 -6.95 6.34
C ILE A 136 -10.12 -6.74 6.78
N SER A 137 -9.19 -6.62 5.81
CA SER A 137 -7.76 -6.54 6.10
C SER A 137 -7.28 -5.12 6.37
N MET A 138 -7.84 -4.12 5.67
CA MET A 138 -7.34 -2.75 5.64
C MET A 138 -8.40 -1.67 5.85
N GLY A 139 -9.63 -2.00 6.22
CA GLY A 139 -10.74 -1.04 6.32
C GLY A 139 -10.42 0.17 7.18
N GLY A 140 -9.78 0.00 8.34
CA GLY A 140 -9.33 1.09 9.19
C GLY A 140 -8.26 1.97 8.54
N THR A 141 -7.36 1.37 7.76
CA THR A 141 -6.33 2.08 7.00
C THR A 141 -6.94 2.88 5.85
N ILE A 142 -7.84 2.26 5.09
CA ILE A 142 -8.57 2.90 3.97
C ILE A 142 -9.31 4.14 4.47
N ARG A 143 -10.11 3.97 5.53
CA ARG A 143 -10.84 5.07 6.13
C ARG A 143 -9.92 6.21 6.57
N ARG A 144 -8.79 5.87 7.19
CA ARG A 144 -7.80 6.85 7.63
C ARG A 144 -7.17 7.61 6.45
N LEU A 145 -6.85 6.92 5.38
CA LEU A 145 -6.31 7.55 4.16
C LEU A 145 -7.30 8.56 3.56
N VAL A 146 -8.58 8.20 3.49
CA VAL A 146 -9.64 9.08 3.00
C VAL A 146 -9.85 10.29 3.93
N GLU A 147 -9.90 10.08 5.24
CA GLU A 147 -10.00 11.15 6.26
C GLU A 147 -8.83 12.14 6.14
N GLN A 148 -7.64 11.66 5.78
CA GLN A 148 -6.44 12.45 5.56
C GLN A 148 -6.38 13.11 4.17
N LYS A 149 -7.44 13.00 3.38
CA LYS A 149 -7.54 13.61 2.04
C LYS A 149 -6.58 13.02 1.01
N HIS A 150 -6.21 11.76 1.15
CA HIS A 150 -5.57 11.02 0.07
C HIS A 150 -6.62 10.62 -0.99
N GLU A 151 -6.17 10.54 -2.24
CA GLU A 151 -6.94 9.96 -3.35
C GLU A 151 -6.78 8.43 -3.27
N VAL A 152 -7.86 7.73 -2.92
CA VAL A 152 -7.82 6.28 -2.68
C VAL A 152 -8.62 5.56 -3.75
N HIS A 153 -8.01 4.53 -4.34
CA HIS A 153 -8.62 3.63 -5.30
C HIS A 153 -8.53 2.21 -4.77
N VAL A 154 -9.59 1.42 -4.98
CA VAL A 154 -9.57 -0.02 -4.67
C VAL A 154 -9.68 -0.80 -5.96
N ALA A 155 -8.73 -1.68 -6.20
CA ALA A 155 -8.65 -2.53 -7.38
C ALA A 155 -8.94 -3.99 -7.02
N TYR A 156 -10.13 -4.46 -7.35
CA TYR A 156 -10.51 -5.85 -7.14
C TYR A 156 -9.96 -6.73 -8.27
N GLN A 157 -9.18 -7.76 -7.91
CA GLN A 157 -8.48 -8.61 -8.88
C GLN A 157 -9.40 -9.67 -9.47
N THR A 158 -10.38 -10.14 -8.70
CA THR A 158 -11.37 -11.14 -9.14
C THR A 158 -12.78 -10.72 -8.79
N SER A 159 -13.77 -11.37 -9.40
CA SER A 159 -15.18 -11.12 -9.08
C SER A 159 -15.60 -11.66 -7.72
N GLY A 160 -14.87 -12.63 -7.16
CA GLY A 160 -15.23 -13.33 -5.93
C GLY A 160 -16.55 -14.12 -6.00
N ASN A 161 -17.08 -14.36 -7.20
CA ASN A 161 -18.39 -14.98 -7.43
C ASN A 161 -18.52 -16.39 -6.85
N ILE A 162 -17.41 -17.15 -6.79
CA ILE A 162 -17.40 -18.53 -6.24
C ILE A 162 -17.77 -18.55 -4.74
N ALA A 163 -17.48 -17.46 -4.01
CA ALA A 163 -17.76 -17.37 -2.58
C ALA A 163 -19.24 -17.09 -2.25
N VAL A 164 -20.08 -16.80 -3.25
CA VAL A 164 -21.51 -16.53 -3.04
C VAL A 164 -22.29 -17.83 -2.97
N GLY A 165 -23.03 -18.04 -1.86
CA GLY A 165 -23.90 -19.18 -1.68
C GLY A 165 -25.12 -19.17 -2.63
N ASP A 166 -25.64 -20.32 -2.93
CA ASP A 166 -26.81 -20.45 -3.81
C ASP A 166 -28.06 -19.83 -3.18
N GLU A 167 -28.18 -19.85 -1.86
CA GLU A 167 -29.25 -19.19 -1.10
C GLU A 167 -29.25 -17.68 -1.29
N GLU A 168 -28.09 -17.06 -1.38
CA GLU A 168 -27.96 -15.64 -1.68
C GLU A 168 -28.49 -15.32 -3.08
N VAL A 169 -28.18 -16.14 -4.06
CA VAL A 169 -28.72 -16.00 -5.44
C VAL A 169 -30.24 -16.04 -5.39
N VAL A 170 -30.83 -17.02 -4.70
CA VAL A 170 -32.30 -17.17 -4.58
C VAL A 170 -32.88 -15.92 -3.88
N ARG A 171 -32.26 -15.44 -2.82
CA ARG A 171 -32.72 -14.25 -2.07
C ARG A 171 -32.72 -12.99 -2.95
N PHE A 172 -31.68 -12.73 -3.68
CA PHE A 172 -31.59 -11.58 -4.58
C PHE A 172 -32.57 -11.69 -5.75
N MET A 173 -32.70 -12.86 -6.36
CA MET A 173 -33.65 -13.08 -7.46
C MET A 173 -35.09 -12.95 -6.97
N HIS A 174 -35.41 -13.40 -5.75
CA HIS A 174 -36.73 -13.20 -5.13
C HIS A 174 -37.04 -11.71 -4.95
N PHE A 175 -36.07 -10.94 -4.45
CA PHE A 175 -36.19 -9.49 -4.33
C PHE A 175 -36.44 -8.80 -5.68
N ILE A 176 -35.64 -9.13 -6.71
CA ILE A 176 -35.77 -8.56 -8.05
C ILE A 176 -37.14 -8.88 -8.64
N ASN A 177 -37.60 -10.11 -8.52
CA ASN A 177 -38.92 -10.51 -9.01
C ASN A 177 -40.05 -9.75 -8.29
N GLY A 178 -39.99 -9.63 -6.96
CA GLY A 178 -40.96 -8.85 -6.18
C GLY A 178 -40.92 -7.35 -6.52
N PHE A 179 -39.74 -6.78 -6.68
CA PHE A 179 -39.55 -5.39 -7.11
C PHE A 179 -40.18 -5.13 -8.48
N ASN A 180 -39.96 -6.03 -9.44
CA ASN A 180 -40.52 -5.93 -10.76
C ASN A 180 -42.06 -5.94 -10.71
N GLN A 181 -42.66 -6.85 -9.91
CA GLN A 181 -44.11 -6.96 -9.78
C GLN A 181 -44.73 -5.69 -9.16
N ILE A 182 -44.08 -5.07 -8.19
CA ILE A 182 -44.64 -3.94 -7.44
C ILE A 182 -44.42 -2.60 -8.17
N PHE A 183 -43.25 -2.37 -8.70
CA PHE A 183 -42.83 -1.04 -9.15
C PHE A 183 -42.75 -0.88 -10.66
N ILE A 184 -42.46 -1.93 -11.40
CA ILE A 184 -42.29 -1.83 -12.86
C ILE A 184 -43.62 -2.16 -13.53
N ASN A 185 -44.46 -3.00 -12.88
CA ASN A 185 -45.77 -3.43 -13.35
C ASN A 185 -45.75 -3.86 -14.83
N SER A 186 -44.62 -4.43 -15.27
CA SER A 186 -44.45 -4.87 -16.64
C SER A 186 -45.07 -6.25 -16.78
N GLU A 187 -45.87 -6.42 -17.82
CA GLU A 187 -46.30 -7.75 -18.29
C GLU A 187 -45.13 -8.58 -18.82
N ASP A 188 -43.91 -8.04 -18.69
CA ASP A 188 -42.69 -8.67 -19.14
C ASP A 188 -42.40 -9.91 -18.28
N GLN A 189 -42.70 -11.06 -18.84
CA GLN A 189 -42.54 -12.36 -18.18
C GLN A 189 -41.06 -12.77 -18.05
N VAL A 190 -40.12 -12.08 -18.71
CA VAL A 190 -38.71 -12.46 -18.77
C VAL A 190 -38.09 -12.62 -17.40
N ILE A 191 -38.35 -11.68 -16.48
CA ILE A 191 -37.78 -11.75 -15.11
C ILE A 191 -38.38 -12.92 -14.34
N SER A 192 -39.68 -13.12 -14.44
CA SER A 192 -40.39 -14.23 -13.76
C SER A 192 -39.96 -15.60 -14.31
N GLU A 193 -39.79 -15.71 -15.61
CA GLU A 193 -39.31 -16.92 -16.26
C GLU A 193 -37.85 -17.22 -15.84
N LYS A 194 -36.97 -16.21 -15.88
CA LYS A 194 -35.59 -16.36 -15.46
C LYS A 194 -35.47 -16.73 -13.97
N TYR A 195 -36.31 -16.14 -13.12
CA TYR A 195 -36.37 -16.51 -11.71
C TYR A 195 -36.78 -17.98 -11.53
N ALA A 196 -37.81 -18.44 -12.27
CA ALA A 196 -38.25 -19.82 -12.20
C ALA A 196 -37.20 -20.82 -12.69
N GLU A 197 -36.50 -20.48 -13.79
CA GLU A 197 -35.40 -21.27 -14.35
C GLU A 197 -34.26 -21.44 -13.33
N ILE A 198 -33.76 -20.33 -12.78
CA ILE A 198 -32.66 -20.32 -11.81
C ILE A 198 -33.04 -21.10 -10.56
N ARG A 199 -34.25 -20.86 -10.02
CA ARG A 199 -34.72 -21.55 -8.83
C ARG A 199 -34.85 -23.06 -9.05
N LYS A 200 -35.31 -23.48 -10.24
CA LYS A 200 -35.40 -24.89 -10.59
C LYS A 200 -34.01 -25.53 -10.66
N PHE A 201 -33.06 -24.88 -11.36
CA PHE A 201 -31.70 -25.37 -11.45
C PHE A 201 -31.07 -25.54 -10.08
N LEU A 202 -31.14 -24.51 -9.21
CA LEU A 202 -30.54 -24.56 -7.89
C LEU A 202 -31.19 -25.60 -6.96
N LYS A 203 -32.47 -25.90 -7.15
CA LYS A 203 -33.16 -26.95 -6.39
C LYS A 203 -32.69 -28.35 -6.80
N ASP A 204 -32.42 -28.55 -8.09
CA ASP A 204 -32.07 -29.84 -8.66
C ASP A 204 -30.53 -30.08 -8.64
N LYS A 205 -29.73 -29.02 -8.33
CA LYS A 205 -28.28 -29.03 -8.28
C LYS A 205 -27.75 -29.99 -7.21
N LYS A 206 -26.76 -30.80 -7.59
CA LYS A 206 -26.06 -31.72 -6.71
C LYS A 206 -24.67 -31.19 -6.34
N ASP A 207 -24.09 -31.75 -5.27
CA ASP A 207 -22.73 -31.47 -4.89
C ASP A 207 -21.77 -31.78 -6.05
N GLY A 208 -20.96 -30.80 -6.42
CA GLY A 208 -20.01 -30.88 -7.54
C GLY A 208 -20.55 -30.38 -8.88
N ASP A 209 -21.82 -30.09 -9.01
CA ASP A 209 -22.38 -29.49 -10.24
C ASP A 209 -21.89 -28.04 -10.41
N MET A 210 -21.50 -27.70 -11.63
CA MET A 210 -21.04 -26.36 -11.95
C MET A 210 -22.22 -25.40 -12.11
N ASP A 211 -22.04 -24.17 -11.63
CA ASP A 211 -23.01 -23.10 -11.83
C ASP A 211 -23.16 -22.75 -13.32
N THR A 212 -24.38 -22.42 -13.72
CA THR A 212 -24.62 -21.86 -15.05
C THR A 212 -23.99 -20.45 -15.16
N ARG A 213 -23.76 -20.01 -16.42
CA ARG A 213 -23.25 -18.66 -16.68
C ARG A 213 -24.10 -17.56 -16.03
N ASP A 214 -25.42 -17.73 -16.00
CA ASP A 214 -26.34 -16.77 -15.42
C ASP A 214 -26.18 -16.70 -13.91
N ILE A 215 -26.05 -17.84 -13.24
CA ILE A 215 -25.81 -17.92 -11.79
C ILE A 215 -24.47 -17.27 -11.45
N LEU A 216 -23.38 -17.59 -12.19
CA LEU A 216 -22.08 -16.96 -12.00
C LEU A 216 -22.13 -15.43 -12.21
N THR A 217 -22.95 -14.99 -13.18
CA THR A 217 -23.14 -13.55 -13.42
C THR A 217 -23.86 -12.88 -12.27
N ILE A 218 -24.93 -13.49 -11.74
CA ILE A 218 -25.68 -12.97 -10.58
C ILE A 218 -24.77 -12.92 -9.34
N LYS A 219 -24.04 -14.00 -9.06
CA LYS A 219 -23.04 -14.06 -7.99
C LYS A 219 -22.01 -12.92 -8.12
N GLY A 220 -21.53 -12.67 -9.32
CA GLY A 220 -20.62 -11.57 -9.62
C GLY A 220 -21.25 -10.18 -9.41
N LEU A 221 -22.54 -10.01 -9.73
CA LEU A 221 -23.28 -8.77 -9.46
C LEU A 221 -23.47 -8.51 -7.96
N ILE A 222 -23.74 -9.55 -7.18
CA ILE A 222 -23.85 -9.47 -5.72
C ILE A 222 -22.52 -8.95 -5.15
N ARG A 223 -21.40 -9.59 -5.48
CA ARG A 223 -20.07 -9.20 -5.01
C ARG A 223 -19.68 -7.78 -5.45
N ARG A 224 -20.03 -7.40 -6.67
CA ARG A 224 -19.82 -6.03 -7.15
C ARG A 224 -20.64 -5.00 -6.36
N GLY A 225 -21.86 -5.39 -5.96
CA GLY A 225 -22.70 -4.56 -5.07
C GLY A 225 -22.05 -4.34 -3.71
N GLU A 226 -21.50 -5.38 -3.10
CA GLU A 226 -20.77 -5.32 -1.82
C GLU A 226 -19.53 -4.42 -1.94
N ALA A 227 -18.71 -4.60 -2.98
CA ALA A 227 -17.54 -3.78 -3.24
C ALA A 227 -17.88 -2.29 -3.38
N ARG A 228 -18.93 -1.97 -4.15
CA ARG A 228 -19.41 -0.59 -4.30
C ARG A 228 -19.92 0.00 -2.98
N THR A 229 -20.63 -0.78 -2.20
CA THR A 229 -21.13 -0.36 -0.88
C THR A 229 -19.96 -0.05 0.06
N ALA A 230 -18.93 -0.90 0.09
CA ALA A 230 -17.74 -0.70 0.89
C ALA A 230 -16.99 0.60 0.50
N CYS A 231 -16.82 0.85 -0.80
CA CYS A 231 -16.24 2.09 -1.30
C CYS A 231 -17.07 3.32 -0.92
N THR A 232 -18.38 3.27 -1.15
CA THR A 232 -19.31 4.37 -0.80
C THR A 232 -19.29 4.69 0.69
N TYR A 233 -19.30 3.65 1.54
CA TYR A 233 -19.22 3.83 2.99
C TYR A 233 -17.94 4.53 3.45
N ASN A 234 -16.85 4.30 2.74
CA ASN A 234 -15.57 4.94 2.99
C ASN A 234 -15.38 6.26 2.23
N ASN A 235 -16.40 6.80 1.55
CA ASN A 235 -16.32 7.99 0.71
C ASN A 235 -15.27 7.89 -0.42
N ILE A 236 -15.10 6.70 -0.97
CA ILE A 236 -14.29 6.48 -2.17
C ILE A 236 -15.21 6.59 -3.39
N PRO A 237 -14.84 7.39 -4.41
CA PRO A 237 -15.61 7.48 -5.67
C PRO A 237 -15.76 6.13 -6.35
N LEU A 238 -16.88 5.92 -7.06
CA LEU A 238 -17.20 4.67 -7.77
C LEU A 238 -16.76 4.69 -9.25
N GLU A 239 -16.07 5.73 -9.68
CA GLU A 239 -15.63 5.93 -11.07
C GLU A 239 -14.21 5.40 -11.31
#